data_4b1480ebb2ba45ee416493cc798c9c66
#
_entry.id   4b1480ebb2ba45ee416493cc798c9c66
#
_cell.length_a   1.000
_cell.length_b   1.000
_cell.length_c   1.000
_cell.angle_alpha   90.00
_cell.angle_beta   90.00
_cell.angle_gamma   90.00
#
_symmetry.space_group_name_H-M   'P 1'
#
loop_
_entity.id
_entity.type
_entity.pdbx_description
1 polymer ?
#
loop_
_entity_poly.entity_id
_entity_poly.type
_entity_poly.pdbx_seq_one_letter_code
_entity_poly.pdbx_strand_id
1 'polypeptide(L)'
;VSGAWRRITNEDEWRNALAALPSPHVLQSWAWGELKSRWGWTAQRWLLDDGGPACAVQVLRRPLGPLGMLYAPKGPVARDAAAYERGLAHLEHLGRTQRAVWVKVDGD
;
A
#
# COMPACT_ATOMS: atom_id res chain seq x y z
N VAL A 1 -6.62 -15.94 -11.57
CA VAL A 1 -5.85 -14.92 -10.88
C VAL A 1 -5.20 -15.55 -9.65
N SER A 2 -3.91 -15.56 -9.63
CA SER A 2 -3.18 -16.09 -8.50
C SER A 2 -3.08 -15.03 -7.42
N GLY A 3 -3.53 -15.36 -6.24
CA GLY A 3 -3.52 -14.46 -5.11
C GLY A 3 -4.56 -13.36 -5.22
N ALA A 4 -5.08 -12.98 -4.12
CA ALA A 4 -6.05 -11.90 -4.06
C ALA A 4 -5.49 -10.80 -3.15
N TRP A 5 -5.73 -9.56 -3.55
CA TRP A 5 -5.44 -8.43 -2.69
C TRP A 5 -6.55 -8.29 -1.66
N ARG A 6 -6.16 -8.10 -0.41
CA ARG A 6 -7.13 -7.83 0.64
C ARG A 6 -6.67 -6.64 1.48
N ARG A 7 -7.64 -5.92 1.99
CA ARG A 7 -7.38 -4.74 2.80
C ARG A 7 -7.11 -5.18 4.24
N ILE A 8 -6.07 -4.61 4.84
CA ILE A 8 -5.69 -4.89 6.21
C ILE A 8 -6.16 -3.74 7.08
N THR A 9 -6.89 -4.06 8.14
CA THR A 9 -7.40 -3.07 9.08
C THR A 9 -6.91 -3.30 10.51
N ASN A 10 -6.09 -4.33 10.71
CA ASN A 10 -5.57 -4.70 12.01
C ASN A 10 -4.07 -4.43 12.07
N GLU A 11 -3.63 -3.69 13.07
CA GLU A 11 -2.24 -3.28 13.22
C GLU A 11 -1.29 -4.46 13.34
N ASP A 12 -1.66 -5.47 14.14
CA ASP A 12 -0.80 -6.63 14.36
C ASP A 12 -0.63 -7.43 13.07
N GLU A 13 -1.70 -7.58 12.31
CA GLU A 13 -1.64 -8.27 11.03
C GLU A 13 -0.72 -7.54 10.05
N TRP A 14 -0.82 -6.22 10.01
CA TRP A 14 0.06 -5.40 9.15
C TRP A 14 1.52 -5.54 9.56
N ARG A 15 1.79 -5.44 10.86
CA ARG A 15 3.16 -5.57 11.38
C ARG A 15 3.74 -6.94 11.06
N ASN A 16 2.95 -7.99 11.23
CA ASN A 16 3.40 -9.35 10.93
C ASN A 16 3.68 -9.54 9.45
N ALA A 17 2.84 -8.96 8.58
CA ALA A 17 3.05 -9.04 7.14
C ALA A 17 4.34 -8.34 6.73
N LEU A 18 4.58 -7.14 7.25
CA LEU A 18 5.82 -6.41 6.94
C LEU A 18 7.05 -7.15 7.46
N ALA A 19 6.95 -7.77 8.63
CA ALA A 19 8.07 -8.52 9.20
C ALA A 19 8.44 -9.73 8.35
N ALA A 20 7.50 -10.26 7.57
CA ALA A 20 7.74 -11.40 6.70
C ALA A 20 8.32 -10.99 5.33
N LEU A 21 8.41 -9.69 5.06
CA LEU A 21 8.89 -9.17 3.78
C LEU A 21 10.26 -8.52 3.94
N PRO A 22 11.08 -8.49 2.88
CA PRO A 22 12.42 -7.91 2.98
C PRO A 22 12.36 -6.38 3.02
N SER A 23 13.23 -5.80 3.85
CA SER A 23 13.53 -4.35 3.89
C SER A 23 12.31 -3.43 3.91
N PRO A 24 11.35 -3.62 4.83
CA PRO A 24 10.23 -2.68 4.94
C PRO A 24 10.74 -1.32 5.43
N HIS A 25 10.19 -0.24 4.84
CA HIS A 25 10.57 1.11 5.22
C HIS A 25 9.60 1.66 6.27
N VAL A 26 10.10 2.53 7.15
CA VAL A 26 9.26 3.15 8.20
C VAL A 26 8.04 3.88 7.61
N LEU A 27 8.14 4.41 6.40
CA LEU A 27 7.01 5.08 5.74
C LEU A 27 5.92 4.12 5.30
N GLN A 28 6.15 2.82 5.41
CA GLN A 28 5.13 1.80 5.21
C GLN A 28 4.59 1.25 6.53
N SER A 29 5.04 1.77 7.67
CA SER A 29 4.59 1.31 8.98
C SER A 29 3.17 1.78 9.28
N TRP A 30 2.51 1.03 10.16
CA TRP A 30 1.18 1.40 10.63
C TRP A 30 1.20 2.79 11.28
N ALA A 31 2.22 3.03 12.12
CA ALA A 31 2.34 4.31 12.83
C ALA A 31 2.44 5.49 11.89
N TRP A 32 3.17 5.36 10.78
CA TRP A 32 3.28 6.44 9.80
C TRP A 32 1.93 6.77 9.17
N GLY A 33 1.17 5.73 8.80
CA GLY A 33 -0.17 5.94 8.23
C GLY A 33 -1.11 6.63 9.21
N GLU A 34 -1.03 6.26 10.50
CA GLU A 34 -1.85 6.89 11.53
C GLU A 34 -1.44 8.34 11.76
N LEU A 35 -0.14 8.62 11.70
CA LEU A 35 0.35 10.00 11.79
C LEU A 35 -0.19 10.85 10.65
N LYS A 36 -0.10 10.36 9.42
CA LYS A 36 -0.57 11.09 8.24
C LYS A 36 -2.08 11.28 8.23
N SER A 37 -2.83 10.38 8.88
CA SER A 37 -4.29 10.52 8.94
C SER A 37 -4.72 11.75 9.72
N ARG A 38 -3.84 12.31 10.53
CA ARG A 38 -4.11 13.56 11.26
C ARG A 38 -3.96 14.79 10.36
N TRP A 39 -3.43 14.60 9.16
CA TRP A 39 -3.07 15.71 8.26
C TRP A 39 -3.87 15.65 6.95
N GLY A 40 -5.04 15.05 6.98
CA GLY A 40 -5.92 15.03 5.82
C GLY A 40 -5.72 13.86 4.88
N TRP A 41 -4.90 12.89 5.25
CA TRP A 41 -4.71 11.67 4.49
C TRP A 41 -5.48 10.51 5.12
N THR A 42 -5.90 9.56 4.30
CA THR A 42 -6.51 8.31 4.77
C THR A 42 -5.59 7.17 4.38
N ALA A 43 -5.17 6.38 5.35
CA ALA A 43 -4.29 5.25 5.08
C ALA A 43 -5.10 4.03 4.67
N GLN A 44 -4.66 3.38 3.59
CA GLN A 44 -5.19 2.09 3.14
C GLN A 44 -4.01 1.13 3.11
N ARG A 45 -4.19 -0.04 3.69
CA ARG A 45 -3.13 -1.06 3.73
C ARG A 45 -3.63 -2.27 2.98
N TRP A 46 -2.85 -2.68 1.98
CA TRP A 46 -3.21 -3.77 1.09
C TRP A 46 -2.15 -4.86 1.16
N LEU A 47 -2.59 -6.10 1.20
CA LEU A 47 -1.71 -7.24 1.26
C LEU A 47 -2.07 -8.24 0.16
N LEU A 48 -1.06 -8.70 -0.55
CA LEU A 48 -1.18 -9.79 -1.49
C LEU A 48 -0.65 -11.05 -0.81
N ASP A 49 -1.51 -12.03 -0.62
CA ASP A 49 -1.13 -13.35 -0.13
C ASP A 49 -0.99 -14.31 -1.29
N ASP A 50 0.14 -15.00 -1.34
CA ASP A 50 0.41 -16.00 -2.37
C ASP A 50 1.34 -17.04 -1.74
N GLY A 51 0.75 -17.96 -0.98
CA GLY A 51 1.52 -18.88 -0.15
C GLY A 51 2.21 -18.20 1.02
N GLY A 52 1.64 -17.08 1.48
CA GLY A 52 2.20 -16.19 2.50
C GLY A 52 2.29 -14.78 1.98
N PRO A 53 2.75 -13.81 2.78
CA PRO A 53 2.87 -12.44 2.33
C PRO A 53 3.81 -12.32 1.12
N ALA A 54 3.27 -11.81 0.01
CA ALA A 54 4.03 -11.60 -1.22
C ALA A 54 4.32 -10.14 -1.47
N CYS A 55 3.36 -9.27 -1.18
CA CYS A 55 3.51 -7.82 -1.38
C CYS A 55 2.58 -7.09 -0.42
N ALA A 56 3.09 -6.03 0.18
CA ALA A 56 2.30 -5.19 1.07
C ALA A 56 2.52 -3.74 0.65
N VAL A 57 1.46 -2.95 0.63
CA VAL A 57 1.58 -1.55 0.30
C VAL A 57 0.63 -0.71 1.15
N GLN A 58 1.18 0.32 1.78
CA GLN A 58 0.40 1.34 2.46
C GLN A 58 0.24 2.51 1.51
N VAL A 59 -1.01 2.83 1.21
CA VAL A 59 -1.37 3.90 0.28
C VAL A 59 -2.06 4.99 1.08
N LEU A 60 -1.59 6.21 0.91
CA LEU A 60 -2.22 7.38 1.52
C LEU A 60 -3.10 8.04 0.47
N ARG A 61 -4.35 8.30 0.82
CA ARG A 61 -5.31 8.94 -0.07
C ARG A 61 -5.70 10.30 0.48
N ARG A 62 -5.73 11.30 -0.40
CA ARG A 62 -6.20 12.63 -0.06
C ARG A 62 -7.27 13.06 -1.07
N PRO A 63 -8.45 13.49 -0.61
CA PRO A 63 -9.50 13.92 -1.53
C PRO A 63 -9.20 15.27 -2.17
N LEU A 64 -9.61 15.41 -3.44
CA LEU A 64 -9.56 16.67 -4.20
C LEU A 64 -10.93 16.86 -4.82
N GLY A 65 -11.92 17.35 -4.03
CA GLY A 65 -13.31 17.38 -4.48
C GLY A 65 -13.80 15.97 -4.80
N PRO A 66 -14.37 15.73 -6.00
CA PRO A 66 -14.81 14.38 -6.36
C PRO A 66 -13.67 13.45 -6.77
N LEU A 67 -12.44 13.97 -6.86
CA LEU A 67 -11.27 13.21 -7.25
C LEU A 67 -10.38 12.96 -6.03
N GLY A 68 -9.27 12.28 -6.22
CA GLY A 68 -8.34 12.00 -5.16
C GLY A 68 -6.89 11.97 -5.61
N MET A 69 -5.98 11.89 -4.66
CA MET A 69 -4.57 11.64 -4.88
C MET A 69 -4.20 10.39 -4.09
N LEU A 70 -3.35 9.55 -4.66
CA LEU A 70 -2.80 8.39 -3.97
C LEU A 70 -1.28 8.50 -3.91
N TYR A 71 -0.74 8.13 -2.75
CA TYR A 71 0.71 8.19 -2.53
C TYR A 71 1.13 6.95 -1.73
N ALA A 72 2.09 6.22 -2.27
CA ALA A 72 2.68 5.05 -1.61
C ALA A 72 4.16 5.32 -1.34
N PRO A 73 4.49 5.99 -0.22
CA PRO A 73 5.88 6.34 0.08
C PRO A 73 6.70 5.09 0.37
N LYS A 74 7.81 4.93 -0.35
CA LYS A 74 8.73 3.79 -0.18
C LYS A 74 8.06 2.42 -0.31
N GLY A 75 6.97 2.34 -1.05
CA GLY A 75 6.25 1.11 -1.32
C GLY A 75 6.10 0.88 -2.82
N PRO A 76 5.63 -0.29 -3.22
CA PRO A 76 5.27 -1.44 -2.40
C PRO A 76 6.47 -2.17 -1.78
N VAL A 77 6.22 -2.90 -0.70
CA VAL A 77 7.20 -3.81 -0.12
C VAL A 77 6.87 -5.21 -0.64
N ALA A 78 7.82 -5.82 -1.32
CA ALA A 78 7.54 -7.07 -2.04
C ALA A 78 8.58 -8.15 -1.76
N ARG A 79 8.14 -9.40 -1.85
CA ARG A 79 8.96 -10.58 -1.66
C ARG A 79 10.02 -10.72 -2.76
N ASP A 80 9.65 -10.35 -3.99
CA ASP A 80 10.51 -10.44 -5.17
C ASP A 80 10.05 -9.46 -6.24
N ALA A 81 10.76 -9.43 -7.38
CA ALA A 81 10.47 -8.48 -8.46
C ALA A 81 9.09 -8.69 -9.05
N ALA A 82 8.67 -9.96 -9.20
CA ALA A 82 7.34 -10.25 -9.77
C ALA A 82 6.23 -9.75 -8.85
N ALA A 83 6.38 -9.95 -7.54
CA ALA A 83 5.41 -9.44 -6.58
C ALA A 83 5.41 -7.92 -6.54
N TYR A 84 6.58 -7.28 -6.70
CA TYR A 84 6.67 -5.83 -6.76
C TYR A 84 5.87 -5.28 -7.95
N GLU A 85 5.99 -5.91 -9.10
CA GLU A 85 5.23 -5.49 -10.29
C GLU A 85 3.73 -5.65 -10.07
N ARG A 86 3.32 -6.70 -9.38
CA ARG A 86 1.91 -6.87 -9.03
C ARG A 86 1.44 -5.77 -8.08
N GLY A 87 2.32 -5.32 -7.19
CA GLY A 87 2.04 -4.17 -6.33
C GLY A 87 1.82 -2.90 -7.12
N LEU A 88 2.66 -2.63 -8.10
CA LEU A 88 2.50 -1.46 -8.97
C LEU A 88 1.20 -1.54 -9.77
N ALA A 89 0.87 -2.73 -10.27
CA ALA A 89 -0.38 -2.91 -11.00
C ALA A 89 -1.61 -2.68 -10.12
N HIS A 90 -1.53 -3.10 -8.86
CA HIS A 90 -2.61 -2.85 -7.91
C HIS A 90 -2.78 -1.37 -7.61
N LEU A 91 -1.67 -0.64 -7.46
CA LEU A 91 -1.72 0.81 -7.27
C LEU A 91 -2.37 1.51 -8.46
N GLU A 92 -2.07 1.06 -9.68
CA GLU A 92 -2.72 1.59 -10.88
C GLU A 92 -4.22 1.31 -10.86
N HIS A 93 -4.60 0.08 -10.47
CA HIS A 93 -6.01 -0.30 -10.31
C HIS A 93 -6.72 0.59 -9.28
N LEU A 94 -6.09 0.82 -8.13
CA LEU A 94 -6.66 1.71 -7.11
C LEU A 94 -6.81 3.14 -7.64
N GLY A 95 -5.83 3.60 -8.40
CA GLY A 95 -5.90 4.92 -9.02
C GLY A 95 -7.14 5.06 -9.90
N ARG A 96 -7.43 4.04 -10.72
CA ARG A 96 -8.60 4.07 -11.58
C ARG A 96 -9.90 3.96 -10.80
N THR A 97 -9.98 3.02 -9.85
CA THR A 97 -11.22 2.77 -9.12
C THR A 97 -11.54 3.86 -8.11
N GLN A 98 -10.54 4.57 -7.61
CA GLN A 98 -10.71 5.62 -6.62
C GLN A 98 -10.64 7.02 -7.23
N ARG A 99 -10.67 7.11 -8.57
CA ARG A 99 -10.67 8.38 -9.31
C ARG A 99 -9.51 9.28 -8.94
N ALA A 100 -8.32 8.71 -8.82
CA ALA A 100 -7.13 9.48 -8.50
C ALA A 100 -6.67 10.25 -9.74
N VAL A 101 -6.34 11.55 -9.56
CA VAL A 101 -5.76 12.36 -10.64
C VAL A 101 -4.31 11.98 -10.87
N TRP A 102 -3.63 11.44 -9.85
CA TRP A 102 -2.30 10.85 -9.99
C TRP A 102 -2.06 9.86 -8.86
N VAL A 103 -1.13 8.96 -9.13
CA VAL A 103 -0.65 7.98 -8.14
C VAL A 103 0.86 8.16 -8.07
N LYS A 104 1.36 8.51 -6.90
CA LYS A 104 2.80 8.69 -6.70
C LYS A 104 3.37 7.47 -5.99
N VAL A 105 4.42 6.90 -6.56
CA VAL A 105 5.19 5.82 -5.96
C VAL A 105 6.61 6.34 -5.77
N ASP A 106 7.10 6.24 -4.54
CA ASP A 106 8.42 6.72 -4.19
C ASP A 106 9.26 5.52 -3.76
N GLY A 107 9.77 4.79 -4.74
CA GLY A 107 10.56 3.60 -4.50
C GLY A 107 11.98 3.93 -4.04
N ASP A 108 12.69 2.92 -3.59
CA ASP A 108 14.10 3.04 -3.23
C ASP A 108 15.01 2.95 -4.45
#